data_1502ca892986e8b7b029c0987e1cdcd9
#
_entry.id   1502ca892986e8b7b029c0987e1cdcd9
#
_cell.length_a   1.000
_cell.length_b   1.000
_cell.length_c   1.000
_cell.angle_alpha   90.00
_cell.angle_beta   90.00
_cell.angle_gamma   90.00
#
_symmetry.space_group_name_H-M   'P 1'
#
loop_
_entity.id
_entity.type
_entity.pdbx_description
1 polymer ?
#
loop_
_entity_poly.entity_id
_entity_poly.type
_entity_poly.pdbx_seq_one_letter_code
_entity_poly.pdbx_strand_id
1 'polypeptide(L)'
;MRPHTRAAAALFAIGYGANQFSSLMVMYREQAHYSAVTVAAFFGVYAAGLVPGLLLGGPASDRWGRRRLLLPALVVSVPASGVLALGGVPAVSEPALYTGRFAFGVVTGIAMAVGTSWVKELSQAPWDPDADAGAGARRAAIALSAGFGAGPLVAGLLAQWAPLPMELPYLVHVVLTLAVVAAVVGVPETRPAGAFRSGLRVHLPRRFRRVVAPMAPWAFGAPALSFAVQPAALGSRLAGFGLVYATLLTTVTLGVGVVVQSWARRLSPVTGSRLGLAALVAGLLVAACAAALGSPVLAVPASAVIGAAYGLMLVAGLLEVQRMAEPAQLGGLTAVYYAVTYVGFVLPVALAALSGVAGYPVLLVGVAVLAGVSLAVVAWTGRVREPVELPAAG
;
A
#
# COMPACT_ATOMS: atom_id res chain seq x y z
N MET A 1 -14.96 19.12 15.45
CA MET A 1 -13.70 18.62 14.87
C MET A 1 -13.19 19.60 13.81
N ARG A 2 -11.87 19.87 13.78
CA ARG A 2 -11.23 20.75 12.77
C ARG A 2 -11.36 20.16 11.35
N PRO A 3 -11.41 20.99 10.27
CA PRO A 3 -11.62 20.51 8.90
C PRO A 3 -10.58 19.46 8.46
N HIS A 4 -9.30 19.68 8.77
CA HIS A 4 -8.22 18.72 8.45
C HIS A 4 -8.39 17.35 9.13
N THR A 5 -8.91 17.33 10.37
CA THR A 5 -9.15 16.06 11.10
C THR A 5 -10.29 15.27 10.45
N ARG A 6 -11.32 15.96 9.95
CA ARG A 6 -12.44 15.33 9.24
C ARG A 6 -11.99 14.76 7.89
N ALA A 7 -11.15 15.50 7.13
CA ALA A 7 -10.56 15.00 5.89
C ALA A 7 -9.58 13.83 6.15
N ALA A 8 -8.82 13.88 7.24
CA ALA A 8 -7.94 12.78 7.66
C ALA A 8 -8.73 11.51 8.03
N ALA A 9 -9.93 11.65 8.62
CA ALA A 9 -10.80 10.51 8.89
C ALA A 9 -11.24 9.79 7.59
N ALA A 10 -11.43 10.52 6.47
CA ALA A 10 -11.68 9.90 5.18
C ALA A 10 -10.51 9.04 4.70
N LEU A 11 -9.26 9.54 4.86
CA LEU A 11 -8.07 8.75 4.55
C LEU A 11 -7.95 7.50 5.42
N PHE A 12 -8.26 7.62 6.71
CA PHE A 12 -8.29 6.48 7.62
C PHE A 12 -9.32 5.43 7.19
N ALA A 13 -10.57 5.83 6.93
CA ALA A 13 -11.64 4.91 6.54
C ALA A 13 -11.32 4.21 5.22
N ILE A 14 -10.86 4.95 4.21
CA ILE A 14 -10.47 4.34 2.92
C ILE A 14 -9.28 3.41 3.10
N GLY A 15 -8.25 3.80 3.86
CA GLY A 15 -7.09 2.94 4.17
C GLY A 15 -7.49 1.67 4.91
N TYR A 16 -8.41 1.76 5.87
CA TYR A 16 -8.98 0.63 6.59
C TYR A 16 -9.63 -0.37 5.61
N GLY A 17 -10.59 0.11 4.80
CA GLY A 17 -11.31 -0.75 3.85
C GLY A 17 -10.41 -1.34 2.76
N ALA A 18 -9.43 -0.58 2.30
CA ALA A 18 -8.49 -1.02 1.27
C ALA A 18 -7.66 -2.23 1.70
N ASN A 19 -7.22 -2.25 2.96
CA ASN A 19 -6.26 -3.25 3.44
C ASN A 19 -6.87 -4.36 4.31
N GLN A 20 -8.13 -4.25 4.75
CA GLN A 20 -8.80 -5.28 5.55
C GLN A 20 -8.77 -6.67 4.90
N PHE A 21 -8.80 -6.74 3.57
CA PHE A 21 -8.74 -7.98 2.80
C PHE A 21 -7.44 -8.77 3.03
N SER A 22 -6.34 -8.12 3.36
CA SER A 22 -5.03 -8.77 3.50
C SER A 22 -5.03 -9.89 4.54
N SER A 23 -5.67 -9.69 5.69
CA SER A 23 -5.82 -10.73 6.71
C SER A 23 -6.85 -11.79 6.35
N LEU A 24 -7.84 -11.46 5.51
CA LEU A 24 -8.94 -12.35 5.16
C LEU A 24 -8.58 -13.38 4.06
N MET A 25 -7.41 -13.25 3.43
CA MET A 25 -6.98 -14.15 2.35
C MET A 25 -6.96 -15.62 2.79
N VAL A 26 -6.54 -15.90 4.02
CA VAL A 26 -6.52 -17.25 4.59
C VAL A 26 -7.95 -17.80 4.72
N MET A 27 -8.89 -17.00 5.19
CA MET A 27 -10.31 -17.38 5.31
C MET A 27 -10.91 -17.78 3.95
N TYR A 28 -10.64 -17.01 2.89
CA TYR A 28 -11.14 -17.36 1.55
C TYR A 28 -10.55 -18.67 1.02
N ARG A 29 -9.34 -19.04 1.44
CA ARG A 29 -8.74 -20.32 1.08
C ARG A 29 -9.34 -21.48 1.89
N GLU A 30 -9.50 -21.30 3.20
CA GLU A 30 -9.88 -22.37 4.13
C GLU A 30 -11.40 -22.59 4.16
N GLN A 31 -12.20 -21.54 4.13
CA GLN A 31 -13.66 -21.62 4.27
C GLN A 31 -14.40 -21.56 2.95
N ALA A 32 -13.96 -20.71 2.00
CA ALA A 32 -14.56 -20.60 0.66
C ALA A 32 -13.89 -21.53 -0.37
N HIS A 33 -12.83 -22.28 0.03
CA HIS A 33 -12.11 -23.26 -0.78
C HIS A 33 -11.54 -22.72 -2.10
N TYR A 34 -11.27 -21.42 -2.18
CA TYR A 34 -10.62 -20.83 -3.34
C TYR A 34 -9.16 -21.28 -3.44
N SER A 35 -8.68 -21.43 -4.68
CA SER A 35 -7.28 -21.73 -4.94
C SER A 35 -6.36 -20.60 -4.46
N ALA A 36 -5.10 -20.91 -4.18
CA ALA A 36 -4.11 -19.90 -3.82
C ALA A 36 -3.96 -18.82 -4.91
N VAL A 37 -4.04 -19.24 -6.19
CA VAL A 37 -3.96 -18.33 -7.34
C VAL A 37 -5.18 -17.39 -7.38
N THR A 38 -6.39 -17.91 -7.19
CA THR A 38 -7.61 -17.11 -7.18
C THR A 38 -7.58 -16.05 -6.07
N VAL A 39 -7.20 -16.44 -4.85
CA VAL A 39 -7.12 -15.49 -3.73
C VAL A 39 -6.03 -14.44 -3.96
N ALA A 40 -4.89 -14.85 -4.50
CA ALA A 40 -3.85 -13.90 -4.89
C ALA A 40 -4.31 -12.96 -6.02
N ALA A 41 -5.12 -13.45 -6.97
CA ALA A 41 -5.72 -12.63 -8.03
C ALA A 41 -6.71 -11.59 -7.49
N PHE A 42 -7.55 -11.94 -6.49
CA PHE A 42 -8.39 -10.95 -5.78
C PHE A 42 -7.55 -9.84 -5.14
N PHE A 43 -6.39 -10.20 -4.58
CA PHE A 43 -5.48 -9.22 -4.04
C PHE A 43 -4.82 -8.37 -5.15
N GLY A 44 -4.42 -8.99 -6.26
CA GLY A 44 -3.77 -8.32 -7.38
C GLY A 44 -4.69 -7.36 -8.14
N VAL A 45 -5.98 -7.70 -8.33
CA VAL A 45 -6.93 -6.85 -9.08
C VAL A 45 -7.16 -5.49 -8.42
N TYR A 46 -6.96 -5.40 -7.11
CA TYR A 46 -6.94 -4.12 -6.39
C TYR A 46 -5.88 -3.16 -6.97
N ALA A 47 -4.70 -3.65 -7.31
CA ALA A 47 -3.66 -2.81 -7.92
C ALA A 47 -4.08 -2.32 -9.31
N ALA A 48 -4.80 -3.14 -10.08
CA ALA A 48 -5.33 -2.75 -11.39
C ALA A 48 -6.34 -1.59 -11.29
N GLY A 49 -7.13 -1.52 -10.22
CA GLY A 49 -8.00 -0.38 -9.94
C GLY A 49 -7.25 0.83 -9.38
N LEU A 50 -6.26 0.60 -8.53
CA LEU A 50 -5.54 1.65 -7.82
C LEU A 50 -4.70 2.54 -8.76
N VAL A 51 -4.02 1.93 -9.73
CA VAL A 51 -3.17 2.66 -10.67
C VAL A 51 -3.95 3.75 -11.43
N PRO A 52 -5.07 3.48 -12.11
CA PRO A 52 -5.85 4.53 -12.76
C PRO A 52 -6.41 5.55 -11.76
N GLY A 53 -6.91 5.12 -10.59
CA GLY A 53 -7.38 6.02 -9.54
C GLY A 53 -6.30 7.01 -9.10
N LEU A 54 -5.08 6.55 -8.93
CA LEU A 54 -3.94 7.35 -8.54
C LEU A 54 -3.48 8.31 -9.65
N LEU A 55 -3.32 7.81 -10.88
CA LEU A 55 -2.82 8.61 -12.02
C LEU A 55 -3.82 9.68 -12.46
N LEU A 56 -5.12 9.37 -12.44
CA LEU A 56 -6.17 10.27 -12.88
C LEU A 56 -6.69 11.16 -11.75
N GLY A 57 -6.63 10.71 -10.50
CA GLY A 57 -7.15 11.41 -9.33
C GLY A 57 -6.49 12.79 -9.12
N GLY A 58 -5.18 12.89 -9.24
CA GLY A 58 -4.45 14.14 -9.09
C GLY A 58 -4.91 15.23 -10.07
N PRO A 59 -4.72 15.02 -11.39
CA PRO A 59 -5.17 15.96 -12.43
C PRO A 59 -6.67 16.29 -12.34
N ALA A 60 -7.49 15.28 -12.07
CA ALA A 60 -8.93 15.46 -11.90
C ALA A 60 -9.25 16.39 -10.71
N SER A 61 -8.53 16.24 -9.59
CA SER A 61 -8.74 17.08 -8.41
C SER A 61 -8.30 18.54 -8.60
N ASP A 62 -7.27 18.75 -9.40
CA ASP A 62 -6.85 20.11 -9.78
C ASP A 62 -7.92 20.79 -10.63
N ARG A 63 -8.62 20.02 -11.48
CA ARG A 63 -9.70 20.53 -12.34
C ARG A 63 -11.01 20.74 -11.60
N TRP A 64 -11.45 19.76 -10.79
CA TRP A 64 -12.81 19.75 -10.22
C TRP A 64 -12.85 20.03 -8.72
N GLY A 65 -11.73 19.95 -8.01
CA GLY A 65 -11.63 20.19 -6.58
C GLY A 65 -11.41 18.92 -5.76
N ARG A 66 -10.85 19.10 -4.57
CA ARG A 66 -10.46 18.00 -3.67
C ARG A 66 -11.68 17.28 -3.11
N ARG A 67 -12.61 18.05 -2.53
CA ARG A 67 -13.85 17.52 -1.96
C ARG A 67 -14.72 16.82 -3.00
N ARG A 68 -14.83 17.41 -4.20
CA ARG A 68 -15.66 16.87 -5.30
C ARG A 68 -15.21 15.51 -5.81
N LEU A 69 -13.97 15.09 -5.54
CA LEU A 69 -13.47 13.77 -5.90
C LEU A 69 -13.38 12.83 -4.70
N LEU A 70 -12.89 13.30 -3.55
CA LEU A 70 -12.70 12.42 -2.40
C LEU A 70 -14.01 12.01 -1.75
N LEU A 71 -15.01 12.92 -1.67
CA LEU A 71 -16.29 12.58 -1.06
C LEU A 71 -17.06 11.50 -1.86
N PRO A 72 -17.21 11.58 -3.19
CA PRO A 72 -17.78 10.48 -3.95
C PRO A 72 -16.98 9.17 -3.85
N ALA A 73 -15.64 9.23 -3.85
CA ALA A 73 -14.81 8.04 -3.64
C ALA A 73 -15.09 7.38 -2.28
N LEU A 74 -15.19 8.19 -1.22
CA LEU A 74 -15.56 7.70 0.11
C LEU A 74 -16.97 7.08 0.12
N VAL A 75 -17.96 7.71 -0.55
CA VAL A 75 -19.32 7.16 -0.68
C VAL A 75 -19.32 5.84 -1.44
N VAL A 76 -18.56 5.73 -2.54
CA VAL A 76 -18.44 4.50 -3.35
C VAL A 76 -17.80 3.37 -2.55
N SER A 77 -16.96 3.65 -1.55
CA SER A 77 -16.38 2.60 -0.71
C SER A 77 -17.43 1.86 0.15
N VAL A 78 -18.60 2.47 0.38
CA VAL A 78 -19.71 1.83 1.10
C VAL A 78 -20.31 0.67 0.29
N PRO A 79 -20.86 0.88 -0.92
CA PRO A 79 -21.35 -0.23 -1.74
C PRO A 79 -20.22 -1.19 -2.13
N ALA A 80 -18.97 -0.72 -2.30
CA ALA A 80 -17.85 -1.61 -2.56
C ALA A 80 -17.62 -2.61 -1.40
N SER A 81 -17.75 -2.17 -0.14
CA SER A 81 -17.72 -3.09 1.02
C SER A 81 -18.95 -4.00 1.06
N GLY A 82 -20.13 -3.49 0.71
CA GLY A 82 -21.33 -4.32 0.59
C GLY A 82 -21.15 -5.44 -0.45
N VAL A 83 -20.56 -5.10 -1.59
CA VAL A 83 -20.22 -6.10 -2.63
C VAL A 83 -19.19 -7.12 -2.12
N LEU A 84 -18.16 -6.69 -1.38
CA LEU A 84 -17.21 -7.63 -0.77
C LEU A 84 -17.84 -8.54 0.27
N ALA A 85 -18.85 -8.06 1.01
CA ALA A 85 -19.60 -8.89 1.96
C ALA A 85 -20.40 -10.03 1.26
N LEU A 86 -20.73 -9.88 -0.03
CA LEU A 86 -21.31 -10.97 -0.83
C LEU A 86 -20.30 -12.10 -1.11
N GLY A 87 -19.05 -11.95 -0.72
CA GLY A 87 -18.06 -13.02 -0.71
C GLY A 87 -18.45 -14.25 0.12
N GLY A 88 -19.39 -14.10 1.07
CA GLY A 88 -20.01 -15.22 1.79
C GLY A 88 -21.15 -15.93 1.05
N VAL A 89 -21.60 -15.41 -0.12
CA VAL A 89 -22.71 -15.99 -0.89
C VAL A 89 -22.14 -16.77 -2.09
N PRO A 90 -22.14 -18.13 -2.06
CA PRO A 90 -21.43 -18.95 -3.06
C PRO A 90 -21.76 -18.61 -4.53
N ALA A 91 -23.02 -18.32 -4.82
CA ALA A 91 -23.50 -18.07 -6.20
C ALA A 91 -22.88 -16.82 -6.85
N VAL A 92 -22.44 -15.83 -6.05
CA VAL A 92 -21.93 -14.53 -6.55
C VAL A 92 -20.58 -14.14 -5.92
N SER A 93 -20.02 -15.01 -5.09
CA SER A 93 -18.81 -14.73 -4.30
C SER A 93 -17.64 -14.27 -5.17
N GLU A 94 -17.27 -15.03 -6.18
CA GLU A 94 -16.07 -14.74 -6.98
C GLU A 94 -16.18 -13.42 -7.76
N PRO A 95 -17.24 -13.15 -8.54
CA PRO A 95 -17.40 -11.86 -9.23
C PRO A 95 -17.53 -10.68 -8.25
N ALA A 96 -18.15 -10.89 -7.08
CA ALA A 96 -18.25 -9.86 -6.05
C ALA A 96 -16.88 -9.49 -5.49
N LEU A 97 -16.03 -10.48 -5.20
CA LEU A 97 -14.67 -10.24 -4.69
C LEU A 97 -13.81 -9.50 -5.73
N TYR A 98 -13.82 -9.88 -7.00
CA TYR A 98 -13.12 -9.15 -8.05
C TYR A 98 -13.62 -7.71 -8.19
N THR A 99 -14.94 -7.53 -8.28
CA THR A 99 -15.54 -6.20 -8.47
C THR A 99 -15.28 -5.28 -7.28
N GLY A 100 -15.50 -5.76 -6.06
CA GLY A 100 -15.26 -5.00 -4.84
C GLY A 100 -13.79 -4.64 -4.66
N ARG A 101 -12.86 -5.56 -4.96
CA ARG A 101 -11.42 -5.31 -4.89
C ARG A 101 -10.97 -4.28 -5.92
N PHE A 102 -11.45 -4.36 -7.15
CA PHE A 102 -11.17 -3.35 -8.17
C PHE A 102 -11.69 -1.96 -7.76
N ALA A 103 -12.95 -1.88 -7.30
CA ALA A 103 -13.55 -0.64 -6.84
C ALA A 103 -12.75 -0.02 -5.67
N PHE A 104 -12.35 -0.83 -4.68
CA PHE A 104 -11.47 -0.37 -3.60
C PHE A 104 -10.10 0.12 -4.11
N GLY A 105 -9.56 -0.51 -5.14
CA GLY A 105 -8.36 -0.02 -5.79
C GLY A 105 -8.56 1.41 -6.28
N VAL A 106 -9.57 1.67 -7.10
CA VAL A 106 -9.87 3.01 -7.64
C VAL A 106 -10.06 4.03 -6.51
N VAL A 107 -10.89 3.71 -5.51
CA VAL A 107 -11.15 4.56 -4.36
C VAL A 107 -9.85 4.92 -3.62
N THR A 108 -9.01 3.93 -3.37
CA THR A 108 -7.74 4.14 -2.67
C THR A 108 -6.76 4.97 -3.48
N GLY A 109 -6.68 4.74 -4.78
CA GLY A 109 -5.85 5.56 -5.68
C GLY A 109 -6.25 7.03 -5.64
N ILE A 110 -7.55 7.32 -5.72
CA ILE A 110 -8.09 8.67 -5.56
C ILE A 110 -7.74 9.23 -4.17
N ALA A 111 -7.94 8.46 -3.10
CA ALA A 111 -7.64 8.93 -1.74
C ALA A 111 -6.16 9.27 -1.55
N MET A 112 -5.26 8.46 -2.08
CA MET A 112 -3.81 8.71 -1.99
C MET A 112 -3.40 9.97 -2.75
N ALA A 113 -3.96 10.22 -3.93
CA ALA A 113 -3.64 11.40 -4.73
C ALA A 113 -4.31 12.67 -4.20
N VAL A 114 -5.60 12.59 -3.89
CA VAL A 114 -6.46 13.75 -3.60
C VAL A 114 -6.55 14.03 -2.10
N GLY A 115 -6.77 12.98 -1.32
CA GLY A 115 -7.02 13.10 0.13
C GLY A 115 -5.80 13.61 0.89
N THR A 116 -4.59 13.15 0.52
CA THR A 116 -3.34 13.63 1.12
C THR A 116 -3.12 15.12 0.84
N SER A 117 -3.42 15.57 -0.38
CA SER A 117 -3.36 16.98 -0.76
C SER A 117 -4.39 17.81 0.01
N TRP A 118 -5.63 17.33 0.11
CA TRP A 118 -6.70 18.02 0.84
C TRP A 118 -6.39 18.20 2.33
N VAL A 119 -5.89 17.15 3.00
CA VAL A 119 -5.46 17.24 4.41
C VAL A 119 -4.31 18.25 4.56
N LYS A 120 -3.35 18.27 3.61
CA LYS A 120 -2.23 19.22 3.62
C LYS A 120 -2.73 20.66 3.48
N GLU A 121 -3.61 20.93 2.54
CA GLU A 121 -4.19 22.26 2.29
C GLU A 121 -5.05 22.74 3.49
N LEU A 122 -5.86 21.88 4.08
CA LEU A 122 -6.65 22.16 5.28
C LEU A 122 -5.81 22.29 6.58
N SER A 123 -4.52 21.94 6.53
CA SER A 123 -3.58 22.10 7.64
C SER A 123 -2.73 23.37 7.50
N GLN A 124 -3.20 24.36 6.78
CA GLN A 124 -2.55 25.65 6.57
C GLN A 124 -3.59 26.78 6.71
N ALA A 125 -3.12 28.02 6.76
CA ALA A 125 -4.02 29.18 6.72
C ALA A 125 -4.91 29.14 5.47
N PRO A 126 -6.17 29.55 5.55
CA PRO A 126 -6.86 30.11 6.71
C PRO A 126 -7.42 29.08 7.71
N TRP A 127 -7.32 27.78 7.42
CA TRP A 127 -8.00 26.70 8.14
C TRP A 127 -7.30 26.29 9.45
N ASP A 128 -5.97 26.36 9.47
CA ASP A 128 -5.11 26.03 10.62
C ASP A 128 -3.83 26.88 10.59
N PRO A 129 -3.91 28.18 10.94
CA PRO A 129 -2.80 29.11 10.79
C PRO A 129 -1.63 28.81 11.73
N ASP A 130 -1.85 28.14 12.86
CA ASP A 130 -0.83 27.81 13.85
C ASP A 130 -0.07 26.50 13.52
N ALA A 131 -0.43 25.81 12.44
CA ALA A 131 0.21 24.55 12.08
C ALA A 131 1.58 24.76 11.45
N ASP A 132 2.58 23.93 11.86
CA ASP A 132 3.88 23.91 11.21
C ASP A 132 3.79 23.43 9.75
N ALA A 133 4.78 23.80 8.93
CA ALA A 133 4.80 23.50 7.49
C ALA A 133 4.72 21.99 7.16
N GLY A 134 5.08 21.11 8.10
CA GLY A 134 5.03 19.65 7.95
C GLY A 134 3.76 19.00 8.47
N ALA A 135 2.91 19.76 9.20
CA ALA A 135 1.76 19.21 9.92
C ALA A 135 0.80 18.45 8.99
N GLY A 136 0.47 19.02 7.83
CA GLY A 136 -0.47 18.42 6.90
C GLY A 136 0.02 17.08 6.33
N ALA A 137 1.27 17.03 5.89
CA ALA A 137 1.87 15.78 5.40
C ALA A 137 1.93 14.71 6.48
N ARG A 138 2.28 15.09 7.71
CA ARG A 138 2.33 14.19 8.88
C ARG A 138 0.94 13.65 9.21
N ARG A 139 -0.09 14.50 9.26
CA ARG A 139 -1.49 14.13 9.55
C ARG A 139 -2.04 13.16 8.50
N ALA A 140 -1.83 13.46 7.22
CA ALA A 140 -2.25 12.57 6.13
C ALA A 140 -1.57 11.19 6.20
N ALA A 141 -0.27 11.17 6.42
CA ALA A 141 0.51 9.93 6.54
C ALA A 141 0.05 9.10 7.74
N ILE A 142 -0.16 9.71 8.90
CA ILE A 142 -0.64 9.02 10.11
C ILE A 142 -2.04 8.44 9.87
N ALA A 143 -2.97 9.21 9.32
CA ALA A 143 -4.33 8.75 9.09
C ALA A 143 -4.37 7.55 8.11
N LEU A 144 -3.66 7.65 7.00
CA LEU A 144 -3.62 6.57 5.99
C LEU A 144 -2.93 5.33 6.54
N SER A 145 -1.78 5.49 7.22
CA SER A 145 -1.05 4.37 7.82
C SER A 145 -1.83 3.68 8.95
N ALA A 146 -2.53 4.48 9.78
CA ALA A 146 -3.39 3.94 10.82
C ALA A 146 -4.55 3.13 10.22
N GLY A 147 -5.17 3.63 9.14
CA GLY A 147 -6.19 2.88 8.40
C GLY A 147 -5.65 1.58 7.82
N PHE A 148 -4.53 1.63 7.12
CA PHE A 148 -3.90 0.43 6.55
C PHE A 148 -3.49 -0.60 7.60
N GLY A 149 -3.14 -0.19 8.82
CA GLY A 149 -2.82 -1.11 9.92
C GLY A 149 -4.06 -1.61 10.67
N ALA A 150 -5.02 -0.73 10.96
CA ALA A 150 -6.24 -1.08 11.70
C ALA A 150 -7.16 -2.00 10.90
N GLY A 151 -7.27 -1.80 9.58
CA GLY A 151 -8.13 -2.60 8.72
C GLY A 151 -7.84 -4.10 8.82
N PRO A 152 -6.64 -4.58 8.50
CA PRO A 152 -6.28 -6.00 8.63
C PRO A 152 -6.41 -6.52 10.05
N LEU A 153 -5.97 -5.73 11.05
CA LEU A 153 -6.02 -6.13 12.45
C LEU A 153 -7.46 -6.42 12.89
N VAL A 154 -8.35 -5.45 12.71
CA VAL A 154 -9.75 -5.59 13.13
C VAL A 154 -10.47 -6.66 12.30
N ALA A 155 -10.28 -6.65 10.97
CA ALA A 155 -10.90 -7.63 10.09
C ALA A 155 -10.49 -9.06 10.43
N GLY A 156 -9.20 -9.29 10.66
CA GLY A 156 -8.69 -10.61 11.02
C GLY A 156 -9.18 -11.11 12.38
N LEU A 157 -9.24 -10.22 13.40
CA LEU A 157 -9.78 -10.56 14.72
C LEU A 157 -11.29 -10.87 14.66
N LEU A 158 -12.05 -10.08 13.91
CA LEU A 158 -13.48 -10.34 13.71
C LEU A 158 -13.70 -11.64 12.98
N ALA A 159 -13.00 -11.89 11.88
CA ALA A 159 -13.15 -13.11 11.11
C ALA A 159 -12.69 -14.37 11.86
N GLN A 160 -11.77 -14.26 12.84
CA GLN A 160 -11.33 -15.39 13.65
C GLN A 160 -12.33 -15.78 14.74
N TRP A 161 -12.98 -14.80 15.40
CA TRP A 161 -13.75 -15.05 16.61
C TRP A 161 -15.21 -14.57 16.60
N ALA A 162 -15.58 -13.69 15.67
CA ALA A 162 -16.94 -13.17 15.59
C ALA A 162 -17.81 -14.01 14.63
N PRO A 163 -19.15 -13.91 14.72
CA PRO A 163 -20.05 -14.51 13.73
C PRO A 163 -19.89 -13.83 12.36
N LEU A 164 -20.31 -14.52 11.30
CA LEU A 164 -20.29 -14.02 9.92
C LEU A 164 -18.89 -13.55 9.49
N PRO A 165 -17.88 -14.45 9.49
CA PRO A 165 -16.48 -14.07 9.26
C PRO A 165 -16.22 -13.46 7.88
N MET A 166 -17.05 -13.79 6.87
CA MET A 166 -16.92 -13.26 5.50
C MET A 166 -17.65 -11.93 5.30
N GLU A 167 -18.62 -11.58 6.15
CA GLU A 167 -19.48 -10.40 6.02
C GLU A 167 -19.14 -9.31 7.05
N LEU A 168 -19.03 -9.70 8.33
CA LEU A 168 -18.92 -8.77 9.45
C LEU A 168 -17.75 -7.77 9.32
N PRO A 169 -16.54 -8.15 8.90
CA PRO A 169 -15.45 -7.21 8.70
C PRO A 169 -15.81 -6.07 7.73
N TYR A 170 -16.53 -6.41 6.65
CA TYR A 170 -16.97 -5.43 5.66
C TYR A 170 -18.13 -4.56 6.16
N LEU A 171 -19.06 -5.13 6.92
CA LEU A 171 -20.16 -4.38 7.53
C LEU A 171 -19.66 -3.37 8.57
N VAL A 172 -18.64 -3.72 9.35
CA VAL A 172 -17.97 -2.78 10.26
C VAL A 172 -17.37 -1.60 9.48
N HIS A 173 -16.72 -1.87 8.34
CA HIS A 173 -16.23 -0.80 7.48
C HIS A 173 -17.36 0.06 6.90
N VAL A 174 -18.49 -0.52 6.51
CA VAL A 174 -19.67 0.22 6.05
C VAL A 174 -20.13 1.22 7.12
N VAL A 175 -20.31 0.77 8.36
CA VAL A 175 -20.75 1.63 9.48
C VAL A 175 -19.72 2.74 9.75
N LEU A 176 -18.44 2.39 9.81
CA LEU A 176 -17.34 3.35 9.97
C LEU A 176 -17.40 4.42 8.88
N THR A 177 -17.51 3.98 7.63
CA THR A 177 -17.48 4.89 6.47
C THR A 177 -18.70 5.80 6.42
N LEU A 178 -19.90 5.31 6.72
CA LEU A 178 -21.11 6.14 6.82
C LEU A 178 -20.96 7.25 7.87
N ALA A 179 -20.41 6.92 9.04
CA ALA A 179 -20.11 7.91 10.08
C ALA A 179 -19.10 8.96 9.60
N VAL A 180 -18.06 8.52 8.87
CA VAL A 180 -17.05 9.42 8.30
C VAL A 180 -17.63 10.28 7.17
N VAL A 181 -18.47 9.74 6.29
CA VAL A 181 -19.20 10.51 5.26
C VAL A 181 -19.97 11.64 5.90
N ALA A 182 -20.77 11.37 6.94
CA ALA A 182 -21.51 12.39 7.67
C ALA A 182 -20.59 13.48 8.25
N ALA A 183 -19.41 13.10 8.73
CA ALA A 183 -18.43 14.04 9.23
C ALA A 183 -17.80 14.90 8.11
N VAL A 184 -17.57 14.36 6.91
CA VAL A 184 -16.81 15.00 5.83
C VAL A 184 -17.67 15.91 4.94
N VAL A 185 -18.97 15.69 4.85
CA VAL A 185 -19.90 16.47 3.98
C VAL A 185 -19.75 17.99 4.13
N GLY A 186 -19.51 18.51 5.32
CA GLY A 186 -19.35 19.95 5.56
C GLY A 186 -17.89 20.45 5.54
N VAL A 187 -16.92 19.68 5.08
CA VAL A 187 -15.52 20.13 4.97
C VAL A 187 -15.36 21.05 3.76
N PRO A 188 -14.68 22.21 3.90
CA PRO A 188 -14.54 23.17 2.82
C PRO A 188 -13.71 22.62 1.65
N GLU A 189 -14.02 23.10 0.45
CA GLU A 189 -13.22 22.88 -0.75
C GLU A 189 -11.96 23.75 -0.71
N THR A 190 -10.81 23.21 -1.08
CA THR A 190 -9.52 23.91 -1.02
C THR A 190 -8.84 24.01 -2.39
N ARG A 191 -9.60 23.84 -3.48
CA ARG A 191 -9.04 23.90 -4.82
C ARG A 191 -8.20 25.17 -5.02
N PRO A 192 -6.90 25.07 -5.40
CA PRO A 192 -6.07 26.23 -5.68
C PRO A 192 -6.61 27.03 -6.88
N ALA A 193 -6.65 28.36 -6.77
CA ALA A 193 -6.98 29.22 -7.88
C ALA A 193 -5.86 29.15 -8.94
N GLY A 194 -6.21 28.91 -10.19
CA GLY A 194 -5.26 28.92 -11.32
C GLY A 194 -4.49 27.62 -11.60
N ALA A 195 -4.74 26.53 -10.87
CA ALA A 195 -4.06 25.25 -11.06
C ALA A 195 -4.58 24.48 -12.30
N PHE A 196 -4.26 24.93 -13.50
CA PHE A 196 -4.70 24.32 -14.76
C PHE A 196 -3.55 23.94 -15.70
N ARG A 197 -2.56 23.19 -15.22
CA ARG A 197 -1.51 22.63 -16.12
C ARG A 197 -0.84 21.36 -15.55
N SER A 198 -1.57 20.38 -15.09
CA SER A 198 -0.97 19.06 -14.96
C SER A 198 -1.41 18.17 -16.12
N GLY A 199 -0.70 18.27 -17.24
CA GLY A 199 -0.78 17.26 -18.29
C GLY A 199 -0.17 15.96 -17.77
N LEU A 200 -0.75 14.80 -18.16
CA LEU A 200 -0.22 13.44 -17.89
C LEU A 200 1.18 13.16 -18.49
N ARG A 201 1.83 14.17 -19.09
CA ARG A 201 3.19 14.00 -19.64
C ARG A 201 4.20 14.06 -18.51
N VAL A 202 4.52 12.90 -17.94
CA VAL A 202 5.59 12.76 -16.96
C VAL A 202 6.87 12.37 -17.69
N HIS A 203 7.85 13.26 -17.69
CA HIS A 203 9.21 12.90 -18.12
C HIS A 203 9.84 12.03 -17.03
N LEU A 204 10.34 10.84 -17.42
CA LEU A 204 11.02 9.92 -16.49
C LEU A 204 12.54 10.16 -16.57
N PRO A 205 13.14 10.83 -15.57
CA PRO A 205 14.57 11.10 -15.54
C PRO A 205 15.38 9.79 -15.63
N ARG A 206 16.60 9.84 -16.16
CA ARG A 206 17.51 8.68 -16.20
C ARG A 206 17.70 8.06 -14.81
N ARG A 207 17.78 8.89 -13.79
CA ARG A 207 17.94 8.49 -12.40
C ARG A 207 16.72 7.73 -11.88
N PHE A 208 15.49 8.13 -12.25
CA PHE A 208 14.29 7.34 -11.93
C PHE A 208 14.40 5.91 -12.46
N ARG A 209 14.77 5.76 -13.75
CA ARG A 209 14.88 4.46 -14.41
C ARG A 209 15.98 3.56 -13.82
N ARG A 210 17.09 4.16 -13.33
CA ARG A 210 18.27 3.43 -12.86
C ARG A 210 18.27 3.11 -11.37
N VAL A 211 17.61 3.92 -10.54
CA VAL A 211 17.63 3.80 -9.08
C VAL A 211 16.23 3.48 -8.53
N VAL A 212 15.20 4.23 -8.96
CA VAL A 212 13.86 4.08 -8.41
C VAL A 212 13.15 2.87 -9.00
N ALA A 213 13.13 2.74 -10.33
CA ALA A 213 12.39 1.66 -10.99
C ALA A 213 12.82 0.24 -10.59
N PRO A 214 14.12 -0.10 -10.41
CA PRO A 214 14.52 -1.43 -9.95
C PRO A 214 14.13 -1.73 -8.50
N MET A 215 14.00 -0.69 -7.67
CA MET A 215 13.65 -0.83 -6.25
C MET A 215 12.14 -0.75 -6.00
N ALA A 216 11.42 0.09 -6.76
CA ALA A 216 10.03 0.42 -6.47
C ALA A 216 9.08 -0.77 -6.32
N PRO A 217 9.11 -1.82 -7.20
CA PRO A 217 8.23 -2.98 -7.03
C PRO A 217 8.38 -3.68 -5.67
N TRP A 218 9.56 -3.63 -5.10
CA TRP A 218 9.85 -4.25 -3.81
C TRP A 218 9.22 -3.50 -2.63
N ALA A 219 8.93 -2.20 -2.77
CA ALA A 219 8.34 -1.41 -1.69
C ALA A 219 7.00 -2.01 -1.23
N PHE A 220 6.08 -2.36 -2.15
CA PHE A 220 4.83 -3.04 -1.78
C PHE A 220 4.86 -4.55 -2.03
N GLY A 221 5.79 -5.05 -2.84
CA GLY A 221 6.04 -6.48 -2.96
C GLY A 221 6.48 -7.12 -1.65
N ALA A 222 7.33 -6.44 -0.88
CA ALA A 222 7.81 -6.93 0.41
C ALA A 222 6.66 -7.24 1.39
N PRO A 223 5.79 -6.29 1.76
CA PRO A 223 4.67 -6.60 2.64
C PRO A 223 3.69 -7.62 2.03
N ALA A 224 3.45 -7.59 0.71
CA ALA A 224 2.60 -8.56 0.04
C ALA A 224 3.13 -9.99 0.19
N LEU A 225 4.44 -10.20 0.10
CA LEU A 225 5.07 -11.49 0.34
C LEU A 225 4.91 -11.95 1.80
N SER A 226 4.99 -11.01 2.75
CA SER A 226 4.85 -11.35 4.17
C SER A 226 3.44 -11.81 4.52
N PHE A 227 2.42 -11.07 4.17
CA PHE A 227 1.07 -11.40 4.62
C PHE A 227 0.29 -12.34 3.69
N ALA A 228 0.68 -12.49 2.42
CA ALA A 228 0.03 -13.41 1.49
C ALA A 228 0.77 -14.75 1.35
N VAL A 229 2.09 -14.74 1.31
CA VAL A 229 2.89 -15.93 0.99
C VAL A 229 3.30 -16.71 2.24
N GLN A 230 3.75 -16.03 3.31
CA GLN A 230 4.19 -16.75 4.53
C GLN A 230 3.06 -17.55 5.20
N PRO A 231 1.83 -17.01 5.41
CA PRO A 231 0.74 -17.82 5.93
C PRO A 231 0.37 -18.97 5.00
N ALA A 232 0.45 -18.77 3.70
CA ALA A 232 0.19 -19.83 2.72
C ALA A 232 1.22 -20.98 2.80
N ALA A 233 2.48 -20.63 3.03
CA ALA A 233 3.58 -21.60 3.16
C ALA A 233 3.52 -22.41 4.46
N LEU A 234 2.87 -21.89 5.52
CA LEU A 234 2.84 -22.47 6.86
C LEU A 234 1.46 -23.01 7.27
N GLY A 235 0.44 -22.91 6.39
CA GLY A 235 -0.96 -23.19 6.72
C GLY A 235 -1.20 -24.53 7.39
N SER A 236 -0.51 -25.60 6.95
CA SER A 236 -0.62 -26.95 7.54
C SER A 236 -0.13 -27.07 9.00
N ARG A 237 0.61 -26.07 9.49
CA ARG A 237 1.17 -26.02 10.85
C ARG A 237 0.36 -25.17 11.83
N LEU A 238 -0.69 -24.48 11.35
CA LEU A 238 -1.39 -23.45 12.13
C LEU A 238 -2.69 -23.93 12.79
N ALA A 239 -3.12 -25.17 12.58
CA ALA A 239 -4.19 -25.87 13.30
C ALA A 239 -5.41 -25.00 13.71
N GLY A 240 -6.07 -24.32 12.76
CA GLY A 240 -7.23 -23.46 13.03
C GLY A 240 -6.89 -22.00 13.43
N PHE A 241 -5.61 -21.67 13.62
CA PHE A 241 -5.14 -20.32 13.93
C PHE A 241 -4.57 -19.58 12.72
N GLY A 242 -4.76 -20.10 11.49
CA GLY A 242 -4.21 -19.54 10.26
C GLY A 242 -4.56 -18.07 10.07
N LEU A 243 -5.80 -17.69 10.35
CA LEU A 243 -6.32 -16.34 10.15
C LEU A 243 -5.71 -15.32 11.15
N VAL A 244 -5.70 -15.64 12.45
CA VAL A 244 -5.08 -14.76 13.45
C VAL A 244 -3.57 -14.69 13.25
N TYR A 245 -2.95 -15.74 12.77
CA TYR A 245 -1.53 -15.74 12.44
C TYR A 245 -1.20 -14.85 11.23
N ALA A 246 -2.00 -14.93 10.17
CA ALA A 246 -1.87 -14.00 9.02
C ALA A 246 -2.06 -12.54 9.46
N THR A 247 -3.00 -12.30 10.37
CA THR A 247 -3.24 -10.99 10.98
C THR A 247 -2.03 -10.51 11.78
N LEU A 248 -1.40 -11.39 12.56
CA LEU A 248 -0.18 -11.09 13.29
C LEU A 248 0.96 -10.69 12.33
N LEU A 249 1.24 -11.50 11.29
CA LEU A 249 2.30 -11.21 10.33
C LEU A 249 2.05 -9.90 9.59
N THR A 250 0.79 -9.63 9.19
CA THR A 250 0.40 -8.36 8.57
C THR A 250 0.65 -7.18 9.50
N THR A 251 0.22 -7.28 10.75
CA THR A 251 0.36 -6.23 11.76
C THR A 251 1.83 -5.96 12.08
N VAL A 252 2.64 -7.01 12.25
CA VAL A 252 4.08 -6.90 12.47
C VAL A 252 4.76 -6.22 11.28
N THR A 253 4.48 -6.68 10.06
CA THR A 253 5.10 -6.13 8.85
C THR A 253 4.78 -4.65 8.65
N LEU A 254 3.51 -4.29 8.74
CA LEU A 254 3.08 -2.91 8.53
C LEU A 254 3.49 -2.01 9.70
N GLY A 255 3.38 -2.49 10.93
CA GLY A 255 3.75 -1.76 12.15
C GLY A 255 5.24 -1.43 12.17
N VAL A 256 6.11 -2.42 11.96
CA VAL A 256 7.57 -2.20 11.88
C VAL A 256 7.90 -1.27 10.72
N GLY A 257 7.24 -1.44 9.56
CA GLY A 257 7.43 -0.56 8.42
C GLY A 257 7.13 0.90 8.74
N VAL A 258 6.05 1.19 9.43
CA VAL A 258 5.68 2.55 9.87
C VAL A 258 6.71 3.13 10.86
N VAL A 259 7.13 2.35 11.83
CA VAL A 259 8.13 2.78 12.83
C VAL A 259 9.45 3.14 12.14
N VAL A 260 9.92 2.28 11.25
CA VAL A 260 11.20 2.47 10.54
C VAL A 260 11.18 3.68 9.61
N GLN A 261 10.04 4.08 9.06
CA GLN A 261 9.93 5.28 8.20
C GLN A 261 10.45 6.55 8.89
N SER A 262 10.28 6.68 10.20
CA SER A 262 10.76 7.83 10.96
C SER A 262 12.29 7.94 10.92
N TRP A 263 12.97 6.80 11.03
CA TRP A 263 14.44 6.73 10.94
C TRP A 263 14.92 6.81 9.47
N ALA A 264 14.19 6.19 8.55
CA ALA A 264 14.52 6.18 7.12
C ALA A 264 14.63 7.58 6.52
N ARG A 265 13.84 8.55 7.02
CA ARG A 265 13.89 9.97 6.60
C ARG A 265 15.23 10.66 6.90
N ARG A 266 16.03 10.11 7.81
CA ARG A 266 17.37 10.64 8.17
C ARG A 266 18.46 10.10 7.24
N LEU A 267 18.15 9.08 6.44
CA LEU A 267 19.11 8.47 5.52
C LEU A 267 19.12 9.18 4.17
N SER A 268 20.24 9.08 3.46
CA SER A 268 20.23 9.41 2.04
C SER A 268 19.33 8.42 1.27
N PRO A 269 18.61 8.83 0.21
CA PRO A 269 17.74 7.91 -0.55
C PRO A 269 18.48 6.68 -1.08
N VAL A 270 19.72 6.84 -1.54
CA VAL A 270 20.54 5.72 -2.03
C VAL A 270 20.87 4.75 -0.88
N THR A 271 21.24 5.27 0.29
CA THR A 271 21.51 4.44 1.48
C THR A 271 20.22 3.72 1.92
N GLY A 272 19.10 4.43 2.01
CA GLY A 272 17.80 3.87 2.36
C GLY A 272 17.37 2.75 1.40
N SER A 273 17.56 2.95 0.08
CA SER A 273 17.28 1.93 -0.94
C SER A 273 18.14 0.69 -0.78
N ARG A 274 19.44 0.86 -0.55
CA ARG A 274 20.38 -0.26 -0.38
C ARG A 274 20.09 -1.05 0.89
N LEU A 275 19.91 -0.37 2.02
CA LEU A 275 19.58 -1.01 3.29
C LEU A 275 18.21 -1.71 3.21
N GLY A 276 17.23 -1.09 2.54
CA GLY A 276 15.92 -1.68 2.35
C GLY A 276 15.97 -2.96 1.52
N LEU A 277 16.68 -2.95 0.39
CA LEU A 277 16.85 -4.16 -0.44
C LEU A 277 17.67 -5.24 0.27
N ALA A 278 18.73 -4.88 1.00
CA ALA A 278 19.52 -5.82 1.78
C ALA A 278 18.69 -6.46 2.91
N ALA A 279 17.90 -5.67 3.63
CA ALA A 279 16.96 -6.16 4.63
C ALA A 279 15.89 -7.07 4.00
N LEU A 280 15.39 -6.74 2.80
CA LEU A 280 14.46 -7.60 2.09
C LEU A 280 15.07 -8.96 1.76
N VAL A 281 16.28 -8.99 1.21
CA VAL A 281 17.00 -10.24 0.93
C VAL A 281 17.15 -11.07 2.20
N ALA A 282 17.64 -10.47 3.29
CA ALA A 282 17.78 -11.16 4.57
C ALA A 282 16.43 -11.68 5.10
N GLY A 283 15.38 -10.85 5.10
CA GLY A 283 14.05 -11.23 5.53
C GLY A 283 13.44 -12.38 4.72
N LEU A 284 13.64 -12.37 3.39
CA LEU A 284 13.16 -13.43 2.50
C LEU A 284 13.93 -14.75 2.72
N LEU A 285 15.22 -14.71 3.00
CA LEU A 285 16.00 -15.91 3.33
C LEU A 285 15.55 -16.51 4.68
N VAL A 286 15.26 -15.66 5.68
CA VAL A 286 14.68 -16.12 6.95
C VAL A 286 13.27 -16.68 6.74
N ALA A 287 12.45 -16.06 5.88
CA ALA A 287 11.13 -16.59 5.52
C ALA A 287 11.21 -17.94 4.77
N ALA A 288 12.18 -18.09 3.88
CA ALA A 288 12.45 -19.36 3.19
C ALA A 288 12.86 -20.46 4.20
N CYS A 289 13.72 -20.13 5.15
CA CYS A 289 14.11 -21.01 6.24
C CYS A 289 12.89 -21.37 7.12
N ALA A 290 12.05 -20.40 7.49
CA ALA A 290 10.82 -20.64 8.24
C ALA A 290 9.88 -21.60 7.51
N ALA A 291 9.71 -21.42 6.20
CA ALA A 291 8.90 -22.30 5.36
C ALA A 291 9.50 -23.71 5.23
N ALA A 292 10.82 -23.83 5.07
CA ALA A 292 11.53 -25.10 4.96
C ALA A 292 11.43 -25.92 6.27
N LEU A 293 11.57 -25.26 7.42
CA LEU A 293 11.48 -25.86 8.74
C LEU A 293 10.03 -26.05 9.23
N GLY A 294 9.04 -25.47 8.51
CA GLY A 294 7.65 -25.42 8.97
C GLY A 294 7.51 -24.69 10.30
N SER A 295 8.28 -23.61 10.52
CA SER A 295 8.34 -22.88 11.80
C SER A 295 7.57 -21.57 11.76
N PRO A 296 6.36 -21.49 12.36
CA PRO A 296 5.63 -20.24 12.49
C PRO A 296 6.38 -19.19 13.33
N VAL A 297 7.14 -19.63 14.33
CA VAL A 297 7.88 -18.72 15.21
C VAL A 297 8.94 -17.94 14.43
N LEU A 298 9.63 -18.59 13.49
CA LEU A 298 10.70 -17.95 12.69
C LEU A 298 10.13 -16.98 11.64
N ALA A 299 8.90 -17.17 11.19
CA ALA A 299 8.27 -16.26 10.23
C ALA A 299 7.90 -14.89 10.83
N VAL A 300 7.76 -14.79 12.17
CA VAL A 300 7.48 -13.50 12.83
C VAL A 300 8.68 -12.52 12.69
N PRO A 301 9.91 -12.87 13.08
CA PRO A 301 11.07 -12.01 12.84
C PRO A 301 11.34 -11.79 11.35
N ALA A 302 11.08 -12.78 10.47
CA ALA A 302 11.15 -12.57 9.03
C ALA A 302 10.21 -11.43 8.58
N SER A 303 8.96 -11.43 9.05
CA SER A 303 7.97 -10.40 8.78
C SER A 303 8.39 -9.03 9.31
N ALA A 304 9.03 -8.96 10.48
CA ALA A 304 9.56 -7.71 11.03
C ALA A 304 10.68 -7.14 10.14
N VAL A 305 11.62 -7.97 9.69
CA VAL A 305 12.71 -7.56 8.79
C VAL A 305 12.17 -7.13 7.43
N ILE A 306 11.20 -7.86 6.87
CA ILE A 306 10.52 -7.50 5.61
C ILE A 306 9.74 -6.19 5.78
N GLY A 307 9.12 -5.96 6.94
CA GLY A 307 8.46 -4.70 7.29
C GLY A 307 9.43 -3.52 7.34
N ALA A 308 10.60 -3.71 7.95
CA ALA A 308 11.66 -2.70 7.95
C ALA A 308 12.13 -2.39 6.51
N ALA A 309 12.31 -3.40 5.69
CA ALA A 309 12.66 -3.26 4.28
C ALA A 309 11.61 -2.41 3.53
N TYR A 310 10.33 -2.71 3.70
CA TYR A 310 9.22 -1.93 3.17
C TYR A 310 9.31 -0.46 3.55
N GLY A 311 9.43 -0.17 4.85
CA GLY A 311 9.49 1.19 5.36
C GLY A 311 10.66 1.99 4.80
N LEU A 312 11.86 1.37 4.72
CA LEU A 312 13.06 1.95 4.14
C LEU A 312 12.88 2.29 2.66
N MET A 313 12.43 1.33 1.86
CA MET A 313 12.31 1.48 0.40
C MET A 313 11.22 2.49 0.04
N LEU A 314 10.09 2.48 0.75
CA LEU A 314 9.00 3.43 0.49
C LEU A 314 9.47 4.88 0.70
N VAL A 315 10.12 5.16 1.82
CA VAL A 315 10.64 6.51 2.12
C VAL A 315 11.77 6.89 1.18
N ALA A 316 12.71 5.99 0.92
CA ALA A 316 13.84 6.25 0.03
C ALA A 316 13.38 6.60 -1.39
N GLY A 317 12.39 5.86 -1.93
CA GLY A 317 11.85 6.14 -3.25
C GLY A 317 11.11 7.47 -3.33
N LEU A 318 10.29 7.81 -2.32
CA LEU A 318 9.62 9.10 -2.25
C LEU A 318 10.60 10.28 -2.16
N LEU A 319 11.64 10.17 -1.32
CA LEU A 319 12.67 11.20 -1.22
C LEU A 319 13.46 11.35 -2.52
N GLU A 320 13.74 10.25 -3.22
CA GLU A 320 14.43 10.29 -4.50
C GLU A 320 13.58 10.96 -5.58
N VAL A 321 12.28 10.65 -5.63
CA VAL A 321 11.30 11.32 -6.51
C VAL A 321 11.25 12.82 -6.22
N GLN A 322 11.18 13.21 -4.95
CA GLN A 322 11.15 14.63 -4.56
C GLN A 322 12.43 15.39 -4.95
N ARG A 323 13.59 14.73 -4.94
CA ARG A 323 14.87 15.35 -5.32
C ARG A 323 15.02 15.58 -6.82
N MET A 324 14.41 14.72 -7.65
CA MET A 324 14.57 14.79 -9.10
C MET A 324 13.40 15.49 -9.80
N ALA A 325 12.28 15.72 -9.13
CA ALA A 325 11.09 16.29 -9.71
C ALA A 325 11.11 17.83 -9.64
N GLU A 326 10.83 18.47 -10.74
CA GLU A 326 10.43 19.88 -10.72
C GLU A 326 9.08 20.05 -10.02
N PRO A 327 8.81 21.20 -9.38
CA PRO A 327 7.56 21.42 -8.66
C PRO A 327 6.29 21.11 -9.48
N ALA A 328 6.30 21.43 -10.76
CA ALA A 328 5.19 21.16 -11.67
C ALA A 328 5.00 19.67 -12.03
N GLN A 329 6.03 18.84 -11.89
CA GLN A 329 6.05 17.43 -12.25
C GLN A 329 5.98 16.49 -11.04
N LEU A 330 6.15 17.02 -9.83
CA LEU A 330 6.25 16.24 -8.61
C LEU A 330 5.05 15.31 -8.39
N GLY A 331 3.83 15.80 -8.60
CA GLY A 331 2.62 15.00 -8.46
C GLY A 331 2.57 13.83 -9.45
N GLY A 332 2.88 14.08 -10.70
CA GLY A 332 2.91 13.06 -11.75
C GLY A 332 3.99 12.01 -11.51
N LEU A 333 5.22 12.42 -11.16
CA LEU A 333 6.32 11.49 -10.90
C LEU A 333 6.06 10.66 -9.64
N THR A 334 5.45 11.25 -8.61
CA THR A 334 5.02 10.52 -7.40
C THR A 334 3.95 9.48 -7.74
N ALA A 335 2.98 9.82 -8.58
CA ALA A 335 1.95 8.89 -9.02
C ALA A 335 2.54 7.71 -9.80
N VAL A 336 3.50 7.98 -10.71
CA VAL A 336 4.22 6.91 -11.42
C VAL A 336 5.04 6.05 -10.45
N TYR A 337 5.70 6.64 -9.47
CA TYR A 337 6.41 5.88 -8.43
C TYR A 337 5.48 4.90 -7.72
N TYR A 338 4.34 5.37 -7.22
CA TYR A 338 3.36 4.49 -6.59
C TYR A 338 2.81 3.43 -7.56
N ALA A 339 2.51 3.78 -8.81
CA ALA A 339 2.07 2.81 -9.80
C ALA A 339 3.08 1.67 -9.97
N VAL A 340 4.38 1.99 -10.03
CA VAL A 340 5.46 0.99 -10.13
C VAL A 340 5.59 0.18 -8.83
N THR A 341 5.39 0.78 -7.65
CA THR A 341 5.43 0.01 -6.38
C THR A 341 4.33 -1.05 -6.32
N TYR A 342 3.14 -0.78 -6.87
CA TYR A 342 2.04 -1.75 -6.90
C TYR A 342 2.25 -2.90 -7.89
N VAL A 343 3.20 -2.82 -8.82
CA VAL A 343 3.62 -3.98 -9.64
C VAL A 343 4.08 -5.14 -8.75
N GLY A 344 4.62 -4.84 -7.57
CA GLY A 344 4.99 -5.85 -6.58
C GLY A 344 3.85 -6.76 -6.11
N PHE A 345 2.58 -6.36 -6.27
CA PHE A 345 1.43 -7.19 -5.96
C PHE A 345 1.23 -8.37 -6.93
N VAL A 346 1.94 -8.40 -8.04
CA VAL A 346 1.99 -9.56 -8.94
C VAL A 346 2.78 -10.72 -8.31
N LEU A 347 3.72 -10.44 -7.40
CA LEU A 347 4.57 -11.46 -6.79
C LEU A 347 3.78 -12.57 -6.07
N PRO A 348 2.81 -12.29 -5.18
CA PRO A 348 2.00 -13.36 -4.57
C PRO A 348 1.26 -14.21 -5.59
N VAL A 349 0.75 -13.61 -6.66
CA VAL A 349 0.05 -14.34 -7.75
C VAL A 349 1.02 -15.28 -8.46
N ALA A 350 2.19 -14.77 -8.83
CA ALA A 350 3.23 -15.55 -9.50
C ALA A 350 3.72 -16.71 -8.62
N LEU A 351 3.96 -16.47 -7.32
CA LEU A 351 4.39 -17.52 -6.41
C LEU A 351 3.29 -18.55 -6.17
N ALA A 352 2.04 -18.13 -6.06
CA ALA A 352 0.91 -19.05 -5.94
C ALA A 352 0.78 -19.94 -7.18
N ALA A 353 0.95 -19.39 -8.39
CA ALA A 353 0.92 -20.16 -9.64
C ALA A 353 2.08 -21.15 -9.75
N LEU A 354 3.26 -20.77 -9.27
CA LEU A 354 4.46 -21.61 -9.31
C LEU A 354 4.55 -22.61 -8.15
N SER A 355 3.70 -22.50 -7.13
CA SER A 355 3.76 -23.35 -5.92
C SER A 355 3.48 -24.82 -6.19
N GLY A 356 2.82 -25.16 -7.32
CA GLY A 356 2.63 -26.53 -7.78
C GLY A 356 3.90 -27.14 -8.45
N VAL A 357 4.85 -26.32 -8.87
CA VAL A 357 6.10 -26.76 -9.54
C VAL A 357 7.27 -26.75 -8.56
N ALA A 358 7.34 -25.76 -7.69
CA ALA A 358 8.37 -25.62 -6.68
C ALA A 358 7.78 -25.21 -5.34
N GLY A 359 8.28 -25.80 -4.25
CA GLY A 359 7.83 -25.43 -2.91
C GLY A 359 8.14 -23.97 -2.55
N TYR A 360 7.37 -23.39 -1.65
CA TYR A 360 7.56 -22.01 -1.19
C TYR A 360 8.98 -21.68 -0.72
N PRO A 361 9.73 -22.58 -0.03
CA PRO A 361 11.12 -22.29 0.32
C PRO A 361 12.00 -21.93 -0.88
N VAL A 362 11.92 -22.72 -1.95
CA VAL A 362 12.68 -22.51 -3.19
C VAL A 362 12.23 -21.21 -3.88
N LEU A 363 10.93 -20.97 -3.95
CA LEU A 363 10.36 -19.77 -4.55
C LEU A 363 10.80 -18.50 -3.81
N LEU A 364 10.81 -18.51 -2.47
CA LEU A 364 11.25 -17.38 -1.66
C LEU A 364 12.75 -17.11 -1.82
N VAL A 365 13.58 -18.15 -1.96
CA VAL A 365 15.01 -17.99 -2.32
C VAL A 365 15.13 -17.35 -3.71
N GLY A 366 14.35 -17.80 -4.69
CA GLY A 366 14.36 -17.21 -6.03
C GLY A 366 14.01 -15.70 -6.01
N VAL A 367 12.99 -15.32 -5.21
CA VAL A 367 12.63 -13.90 -5.02
C VAL A 367 13.76 -13.14 -4.28
N ALA A 368 14.44 -13.76 -3.30
CA ALA A 368 15.57 -13.16 -2.61
C ALA A 368 16.74 -12.89 -3.60
N VAL A 369 16.99 -13.79 -4.53
CA VAL A 369 17.99 -13.60 -5.60
C VAL A 369 17.59 -12.42 -6.50
N LEU A 370 16.32 -12.32 -6.94
CA LEU A 370 15.85 -11.19 -7.74
C LEU A 370 15.98 -9.85 -6.99
N ALA A 371 15.65 -9.82 -5.69
CA ALA A 371 15.87 -8.65 -4.84
C ALA A 371 17.37 -8.31 -4.71
N GLY A 372 18.24 -9.34 -4.64
CA GLY A 372 19.69 -9.20 -4.64
C GLY A 372 20.23 -8.60 -5.95
N VAL A 373 19.68 -8.98 -7.08
CA VAL A 373 19.99 -8.36 -8.39
C VAL A 373 19.61 -6.89 -8.38
N SER A 374 18.40 -6.56 -7.89
CA SER A 374 17.98 -5.16 -7.76
C SER A 374 18.89 -4.36 -6.82
N LEU A 375 19.33 -4.96 -5.71
CA LEU A 375 20.33 -4.37 -4.81
C LEU A 375 21.66 -4.10 -5.54
N ALA A 376 22.17 -5.05 -6.32
CA ALA A 376 23.41 -4.88 -7.07
C ALA A 376 23.28 -3.75 -8.10
N VAL A 377 22.17 -3.68 -8.82
CA VAL A 377 21.87 -2.59 -9.77
C VAL A 377 21.86 -1.23 -9.08
N VAL A 378 21.13 -1.09 -7.97
CA VAL A 378 21.06 0.15 -7.21
C VAL A 378 22.41 0.52 -6.57
N ALA A 379 23.18 -0.47 -6.13
CA ALA A 379 24.51 -0.25 -5.55
C ALA A 379 25.50 0.24 -6.61
N TRP A 380 25.43 -0.30 -7.82
CA TRP A 380 26.32 0.11 -8.91
C TRP A 380 25.96 1.48 -9.47
N THR A 381 24.68 1.70 -9.81
CA THR A 381 24.22 2.95 -10.42
C THR A 381 24.26 4.15 -9.45
N GLY A 382 24.06 3.93 -8.16
CA GLY A 382 24.14 4.97 -7.14
C GLY A 382 25.57 5.46 -6.82
N ARG A 383 26.61 4.83 -7.38
CA ARG A 383 28.02 5.30 -7.29
C ARG A 383 28.38 6.31 -8.37
N VAL A 384 27.66 6.34 -9.47
CA VAL A 384 27.90 7.27 -10.57
C VAL A 384 27.35 8.63 -10.15
N ARG A 385 28.26 9.55 -9.76
CA ARG A 385 27.91 10.98 -9.64
C ARG A 385 27.55 11.46 -11.05
N GLU A 386 26.33 11.93 -11.27
CA GLU A 386 26.04 12.68 -12.49
C GLU A 386 26.96 13.91 -12.53
N PRO A 387 27.60 14.19 -13.66
CA PRO A 387 28.27 15.47 -13.87
C PRO A 387 27.24 16.58 -13.60
N VAL A 388 27.60 17.54 -12.78
CA VAL A 388 26.81 18.77 -12.64
C VAL A 388 26.79 19.41 -14.03
N GLU A 389 25.65 19.34 -14.74
CA GLU A 389 25.45 20.15 -15.91
C GLU A 389 25.52 21.61 -15.46
N LEU A 390 26.67 22.24 -15.68
CA LEU A 390 26.81 23.69 -15.55
C LEU A 390 25.81 24.32 -16.53
N PRO A 391 25.00 25.29 -16.06
CA PRO A 391 24.14 26.03 -16.98
C PRO A 391 24.99 26.58 -18.11
N ALA A 392 24.58 26.33 -19.35
CA ALA A 392 25.22 26.89 -20.51
C ALA A 392 25.25 28.42 -20.34
N ALA A 393 26.45 28.94 -20.26
CA ALA A 393 26.66 30.38 -20.25
C ALA A 393 26.14 30.92 -21.62
N GLY A 394 25.00 31.62 -21.55
CA GLY A 394 24.35 32.31 -22.65
C GLY A 394 24.31 33.78 -22.35
#